data_f9781c1f6269dd66088da08b13b5ac14
#
_entry.id   f9781c1f6269dd66088da08b13b5ac14
#
_cell.length_a   1.000
_cell.length_b   1.000
_cell.length_c   1.000
_cell.angle_alpha   90.00
_cell.angle_beta   90.00
_cell.angle_gamma   90.00
#
_symmetry.space_group_name_H-M   'P 1'
#
loop_
_entity.id
_entity.type
_entity.pdbx_description
1 polymer ?
#
loop_
_entity_poly.entity_id
_entity_poly.type
_entity_poly.pdbx_seq_one_letter_code
_entity_poly.pdbx_strand_id
1 'polypeptide(L)'
;TRFACEVKDFEPTDYLERKEARKIDRFTQFALIASDEAIKDAGINKDNVDVDRVGVIFASGIGGITTFYEEVSNFALGDGTPRYNPFFIPKMILDIAAGQISMRHGFRGPNYAVVSACASSTNAIIDAFDNIRLGKADIIVSGGSEAVISSPGVGGFNAMKALSERNDDPASAS
;
A
#
# COMPACT_ATOMS: atom_id res chain seq x y z
N THR A 1 11.83 -11.11 -17.65
CA THR A 1 11.14 -9.84 -17.96
C THR A 1 12.09 -8.66 -17.81
N ARG A 2 12.02 -7.70 -18.74
CA ARG A 2 12.81 -6.47 -18.74
C ARG A 2 11.93 -5.21 -18.79
N PHE A 3 10.64 -5.34 -18.55
CA PHE A 3 9.66 -4.26 -18.56
C PHE A 3 8.71 -4.39 -17.38
N ALA A 4 8.06 -3.28 -17.02
CA ALA A 4 7.04 -3.23 -15.98
C ALA A 4 6.08 -2.06 -16.26
N CYS A 5 4.89 -2.12 -15.67
CA CYS A 5 3.93 -1.01 -15.66
C CYS A 5 4.13 -0.18 -14.40
N GLU A 6 4.87 0.89 -14.52
CA GLU A 6 5.14 1.80 -13.42
C GLU A 6 4.10 2.91 -13.34
N VAL A 7 3.83 3.40 -12.14
CA VAL A 7 3.18 4.71 -11.95
C VAL A 7 4.23 5.78 -12.25
N LYS A 8 4.14 6.36 -13.46
CA LYS A 8 5.08 7.39 -13.94
C LYS A 8 4.70 8.76 -13.40
N ASP A 9 5.69 9.66 -13.37
CA ASP A 9 5.52 11.07 -13.00
C ASP A 9 4.86 11.26 -11.63
N PHE A 10 5.09 10.31 -10.72
CA PHE A 10 4.58 10.35 -9.36
C PHE A 10 5.62 10.95 -8.42
N GLU A 11 5.43 12.20 -8.06
CA GLU A 11 6.18 12.89 -7.01
C GLU A 11 5.30 12.98 -5.75
N PRO A 12 5.63 12.24 -4.68
CA PRO A 12 4.80 12.22 -3.47
C PRO A 12 4.58 13.59 -2.84
N THR A 13 5.52 14.51 -3.00
CA THR A 13 5.46 15.85 -2.39
C THR A 13 4.49 16.79 -3.10
N ASP A 14 3.92 16.41 -4.24
CA ASP A 14 2.81 17.11 -4.88
C ASP A 14 1.48 16.89 -4.13
N TYR A 15 1.40 15.83 -3.31
CA TYR A 15 0.19 15.39 -2.62
C TYR A 15 0.34 15.33 -1.10
N LEU A 16 1.55 15.09 -0.61
CA LEU A 16 1.85 14.84 0.80
C LEU A 16 2.91 15.81 1.30
N GLU A 17 2.81 16.18 2.57
CA GLU A 17 3.87 16.93 3.22
C GLU A 17 5.20 16.16 3.16
N ARG A 18 6.29 16.84 2.84
CA ARG A 18 7.62 16.23 2.68
C ARG A 18 8.07 15.38 3.88
N LYS A 19 7.68 15.81 5.10
CA LYS A 19 8.00 15.06 6.32
C LYS A 19 7.18 13.78 6.44
N GLU A 20 5.94 13.79 5.99
CA GLU A 20 5.05 12.64 5.95
C GLU A 20 5.54 11.64 4.89
N ALA A 21 5.74 12.09 3.66
CA ALA A 21 6.19 11.26 2.55
C ALA A 21 7.46 10.45 2.87
N ARG A 22 8.40 11.02 3.65
CA ARG A 22 9.63 10.35 4.08
C ARG A 22 9.44 9.24 5.12
N LYS A 23 8.32 9.24 5.85
CA LYS A 23 8.04 8.28 6.93
C LYS A 23 7.28 7.06 6.47
N ILE A 24 6.81 7.04 5.24
CA ILE A 24 5.99 5.97 4.66
C ILE A 24 6.63 5.41 3.39
N ASP A 25 6.38 4.13 3.11
CA ASP A 25 6.81 3.49 1.86
C ASP A 25 5.91 3.91 0.69
N ARG A 26 6.39 3.68 -0.53
CA ARG A 26 5.69 4.05 -1.76
C ARG A 26 4.30 3.40 -1.89
N PHE A 27 4.13 2.16 -1.45
CA PHE A 27 2.81 1.53 -1.46
C PHE A 27 1.81 2.26 -0.56
N THR A 28 2.26 2.74 0.61
CA THR A 28 1.44 3.55 1.52
C THR A 28 1.15 4.94 0.95
N GLN A 29 2.10 5.53 0.21
CA GLN A 29 1.87 6.81 -0.49
C GLN A 29 0.74 6.66 -1.51
N PHE A 30 0.76 5.60 -2.33
CA PHE A 30 -0.33 5.30 -3.27
C PHE A 30 -1.66 5.09 -2.55
N ALA A 31 -1.66 4.34 -1.45
CA ALA A 31 -2.85 4.08 -0.65
C ALA A 31 -3.50 5.37 -0.14
N LEU A 32 -2.70 6.27 0.43
CA LEU A 32 -3.19 7.54 0.97
C LEU A 32 -3.80 8.42 -0.11
N ILE A 33 -3.11 8.61 -1.23
CA ILE A 33 -3.56 9.50 -2.30
C ILE A 33 -4.84 8.97 -2.94
N ALA A 34 -4.88 7.69 -3.29
CA ALA A 34 -6.08 7.07 -3.85
C ALA A 34 -7.27 7.09 -2.87
N SER A 35 -7.00 6.90 -1.56
CA SER A 35 -8.05 6.99 -0.55
C SER A 35 -8.54 8.41 -0.34
N ASP A 36 -7.67 9.41 -0.35
CA ASP A 36 -8.05 10.83 -0.28
C ASP A 36 -8.98 11.20 -1.44
N GLU A 37 -8.66 10.76 -2.66
CA GLU A 37 -9.50 10.97 -3.83
C GLU A 37 -10.86 10.28 -3.70
N ALA A 38 -10.88 9.00 -3.30
CA ALA A 38 -12.11 8.23 -3.13
C ALA A 38 -13.03 8.81 -2.04
N ILE A 39 -12.47 9.22 -0.90
CA ILE A 39 -13.20 9.83 0.20
C ILE A 39 -13.79 11.19 -0.22
N LYS A 40 -13.00 11.97 -0.96
CA LYS A 40 -13.46 13.26 -1.52
C LYS A 40 -14.58 13.07 -2.54
N ASP A 41 -14.44 12.11 -3.46
CA ASP A 41 -15.45 11.81 -4.48
C ASP A 41 -16.75 11.30 -3.86
N ALA A 42 -16.66 10.50 -2.80
CA ALA A 42 -17.79 10.04 -2.02
C ALA A 42 -18.46 11.15 -1.17
N GLY A 43 -17.89 12.33 -1.08
CA GLY A 43 -18.39 13.44 -0.27
C GLY A 43 -18.34 13.18 1.24
N ILE A 44 -17.48 12.25 1.69
CA ILE A 44 -17.36 11.87 3.10
C ILE A 44 -16.47 12.85 3.85
N ASN A 45 -16.96 13.36 4.98
CA ASN A 45 -16.19 14.18 5.91
C ASN A 45 -16.66 13.93 7.35
N LYS A 46 -15.92 14.45 8.33
CA LYS A 46 -16.18 14.23 9.77
C LYS A 46 -17.52 14.80 10.26
N ASP A 47 -18.11 15.72 9.51
CA ASP A 47 -19.34 16.41 9.91
C ASP A 47 -20.60 15.68 9.42
N ASN A 48 -20.46 14.80 8.41
CA ASN A 48 -21.59 14.11 7.79
C ASN A 48 -21.63 12.58 8.03
N VAL A 49 -20.66 12.03 8.74
CA VAL A 49 -20.61 10.60 9.08
C VAL A 49 -20.29 10.37 10.55
N ASP A 50 -20.74 9.27 11.11
CA ASP A 50 -20.24 8.78 12.39
C ASP A 50 -18.88 8.10 12.18
N VAL A 51 -17.80 8.78 12.55
CA VAL A 51 -16.43 8.30 12.36
C VAL A 51 -16.13 6.98 13.10
N ASP A 52 -16.89 6.64 14.15
CA ASP A 52 -16.79 5.36 14.85
C ASP A 52 -17.38 4.21 14.03
N ARG A 53 -18.16 4.54 13.01
CA ARG A 53 -18.80 3.62 12.08
C ARG A 53 -18.14 3.59 10.69
N VAL A 54 -17.05 4.37 10.49
CA VAL A 54 -16.26 4.34 9.25
C VAL A 54 -15.00 3.52 9.47
N GLY A 55 -14.88 2.41 8.74
CA GLY A 55 -13.72 1.52 8.78
C GLY A 55 -12.75 1.71 7.62
N VAL A 56 -11.58 1.10 7.73
CA VAL A 56 -10.59 0.99 6.66
C VAL A 56 -10.07 -0.44 6.59
N ILE A 57 -10.35 -1.12 5.49
CA ILE A 57 -9.83 -2.47 5.20
C ILE A 57 -9.05 -2.38 3.90
N PHE A 58 -7.72 -2.34 4.02
CA PHE A 58 -6.85 -2.03 2.90
C PHE A 58 -5.76 -3.08 2.74
N ALA A 59 -5.48 -3.48 1.50
CA ALA A 59 -4.63 -4.62 1.21
C ALA A 59 -3.29 -4.23 0.59
N SER A 60 -2.29 -5.07 0.84
CA SER A 60 -1.05 -5.14 0.06
C SER A 60 -0.59 -6.59 0.07
N GLY A 61 0.01 -7.06 -1.03
CA GLY A 61 0.51 -8.43 -1.12
C GLY A 61 1.87 -8.60 -0.45
N ILE A 62 2.74 -7.60 -0.54
CA ILE A 62 4.13 -7.67 -0.09
C ILE A 62 4.50 -6.50 0.83
N GLY A 63 3.84 -5.34 0.67
CA GLY A 63 4.11 -4.16 1.48
C GLY A 63 5.45 -3.50 1.14
N GLY A 64 6.17 -3.03 2.15
CA GLY A 64 7.39 -2.22 2.01
C GLY A 64 8.65 -2.99 1.66
N ILE A 65 8.61 -3.87 0.65
CA ILE A 65 9.76 -4.68 0.24
C ILE A 65 10.95 -3.81 -0.22
N THR A 66 10.69 -2.68 -0.85
CA THR A 66 11.75 -1.76 -1.29
C THR A 66 12.47 -1.16 -0.10
N THR A 67 11.73 -0.67 0.90
CA THR A 67 12.29 -0.21 2.17
C THR A 67 13.11 -1.32 2.85
N PHE A 68 12.57 -2.55 2.92
CA PHE A 68 13.28 -3.69 3.50
C PHE A 68 14.61 -3.96 2.79
N TYR A 69 14.58 -4.02 1.46
CA TYR A 69 15.77 -4.27 0.66
C TYR A 69 16.83 -3.19 0.86
N GLU A 70 16.45 -1.91 0.85
CA GLU A 70 17.37 -0.80 1.05
C GLU A 70 18.01 -0.82 2.44
N GLU A 71 17.24 -0.97 3.50
CA GLU A 71 17.72 -0.98 4.88
C GLU A 71 18.65 -2.17 5.15
N VAL A 72 18.29 -3.38 4.67
CA VAL A 72 19.12 -4.58 4.84
C VAL A 72 20.39 -4.49 3.99
N SER A 73 20.32 -3.98 2.76
CA SER A 73 21.48 -3.78 1.91
C SER A 73 22.46 -2.76 2.51
N ASN A 74 21.93 -1.64 3.02
CA ASN A 74 22.77 -0.63 3.69
C ASN A 74 23.48 -1.20 4.92
N PHE A 75 22.81 -2.03 5.71
CA PHE A 75 23.44 -2.73 6.82
C PHE A 75 24.52 -3.73 6.35
N ALA A 76 24.20 -4.55 5.35
CA ALA A 76 25.11 -5.60 4.87
C ALA A 76 26.38 -5.06 4.18
N LEU A 77 26.26 -3.89 3.52
CA LEU A 77 27.37 -3.21 2.84
C LEU A 77 28.11 -2.19 3.73
N GLY A 78 27.59 -1.97 4.93
CA GLY A 78 28.14 -1.00 5.90
C GLY A 78 29.25 -1.58 6.78
N ASP A 79 29.49 -0.94 7.91
CA ASP A 79 30.49 -1.30 8.90
C ASP A 79 30.06 -2.37 9.91
N GLY A 80 28.89 -3.01 9.69
CA GLY A 80 28.28 -4.00 10.58
C GLY A 80 27.55 -3.37 11.78
N THR A 81 27.49 -2.05 11.87
CA THR A 81 26.71 -1.37 12.92
C THR A 81 25.23 -1.35 12.53
N PRO A 82 24.31 -1.87 13.36
CA PRO A 82 22.87 -1.93 13.02
C PRO A 82 22.20 -0.55 13.17
N ARG A 83 22.43 0.31 12.21
CA ARG A 83 21.82 1.65 12.11
C ARG A 83 20.68 1.63 11.12
N TYR A 84 19.46 1.41 11.60
CA TYR A 84 18.26 1.41 10.78
C TYR A 84 17.49 2.72 10.90
N ASN A 85 16.72 3.04 9.86
CA ASN A 85 15.79 4.15 9.90
C ASN A 85 14.75 3.90 11.01
N PRO A 86 14.44 4.88 11.88
CA PRO A 86 13.40 4.73 12.92
C PRO A 86 12.02 4.35 12.39
N PHE A 87 11.75 4.64 11.12
CA PHE A 87 10.52 4.28 10.43
C PHE A 87 10.62 2.97 9.63
N PHE A 88 11.72 2.21 9.74
CA PHE A 88 11.93 0.98 8.98
C PHE A 88 10.75 0.01 9.13
N ILE A 89 10.44 -0.38 10.37
CA ILE A 89 9.33 -1.30 10.63
C ILE A 89 7.97 -0.71 10.21
N PRO A 90 7.60 0.53 10.63
CA PRO A 90 6.36 1.14 10.16
C PRO A 90 6.23 1.26 8.64
N LYS A 91 7.32 1.45 7.92
CA LYS A 91 7.30 1.49 6.45
C LYS A 91 7.08 0.13 5.82
N MET A 92 7.53 -0.94 6.49
CA MET A 92 7.54 -2.29 5.94
C MET A 92 6.22 -3.02 6.11
N ILE A 93 5.55 -2.87 7.26
CA ILE A 93 4.37 -3.66 7.61
C ILE A 93 3.16 -3.30 6.75
N LEU A 94 2.36 -4.32 6.41
CA LEU A 94 1.28 -4.19 5.43
C LEU A 94 0.07 -3.42 5.94
N ASP A 95 -0.23 -3.48 7.23
CA ASP A 95 -1.39 -2.83 7.86
C ASP A 95 -1.22 -1.31 8.02
N ILE A 96 0.01 -0.81 7.83
CA ILE A 96 0.28 0.61 8.00
C ILE A 96 -0.53 1.49 7.03
N ALA A 97 -0.84 1.00 5.83
CA ALA A 97 -1.66 1.73 4.88
C ALA A 97 -3.07 1.99 5.44
N ALA A 98 -3.71 0.95 5.96
CA ALA A 98 -5.02 1.08 6.62
C ALA A 98 -4.95 2.01 7.84
N GLY A 99 -3.90 1.86 8.66
CA GLY A 99 -3.66 2.71 9.82
C GLY A 99 -3.47 4.19 9.46
N GLN A 100 -2.66 4.49 8.44
CA GLN A 100 -2.40 5.87 7.99
C GLN A 100 -3.65 6.54 7.42
N ILE A 101 -4.45 5.83 6.61
CA ILE A 101 -5.73 6.32 6.10
C ILE A 101 -6.66 6.65 7.27
N SER A 102 -6.79 5.75 8.22
CA SER A 102 -7.63 5.91 9.41
C SER A 102 -7.22 7.13 10.26
N MET A 103 -5.92 7.24 10.55
CA MET A 103 -5.39 8.38 11.32
C MET A 103 -5.60 9.72 10.61
N ARG A 104 -5.38 9.77 9.29
CA ARG A 104 -5.51 10.98 8.48
C ARG A 104 -6.94 11.52 8.47
N HIS A 105 -7.92 10.63 8.34
CA HIS A 105 -9.33 10.99 8.27
C HIS A 105 -10.06 10.92 9.63
N GLY A 106 -9.40 10.37 10.66
CA GLY A 106 -9.98 10.22 12.00
C GLY A 106 -11.05 9.13 12.08
N PHE A 107 -11.02 8.14 11.18
CA PHE A 107 -11.92 6.99 11.19
C PHE A 107 -11.57 6.01 12.30
N ARG A 108 -12.56 5.46 12.99
CA ARG A 108 -12.38 4.63 14.19
C ARG A 108 -13.14 3.32 14.14
N GLY A 109 -13.75 2.98 13.02
CA GLY A 109 -14.35 1.68 12.77
C GLY A 109 -13.31 0.57 12.57
N PRO A 110 -13.70 -0.61 12.06
CA PRO A 110 -12.78 -1.71 11.79
C PRO A 110 -11.58 -1.27 10.96
N ASN A 111 -10.35 -1.62 11.40
CA ASN A 111 -9.12 -1.24 10.71
C ASN A 111 -8.14 -2.41 10.70
N TYR A 112 -7.84 -2.93 9.52
CA TYR A 112 -6.86 -4.00 9.33
C TYR A 112 -6.46 -4.16 7.86
N ALA A 113 -5.39 -4.93 7.63
CA ALA A 113 -4.96 -5.33 6.30
C ALA A 113 -5.39 -6.75 5.95
N VAL A 114 -5.65 -6.98 4.67
CA VAL A 114 -5.90 -8.31 4.09
C VAL A 114 -4.72 -8.69 3.21
N VAL A 115 -4.25 -9.93 3.36
CA VAL A 115 -3.12 -10.45 2.59
C VAL A 115 -3.49 -11.81 2.00
N SER A 116 -3.60 -11.86 0.68
CA SER A 116 -3.87 -13.08 -0.10
C SER A 116 -3.23 -12.99 -1.49
N ALA A 117 -1.95 -12.57 -1.51
CA ALA A 117 -1.17 -12.37 -2.73
C ALA A 117 -1.90 -11.49 -3.77
N CYS A 118 -2.01 -11.92 -5.02
CA CYS A 118 -2.66 -11.15 -6.09
C CYS A 118 -4.16 -10.87 -5.83
N ALA A 119 -4.82 -11.64 -4.97
CA ALA A 119 -6.23 -11.48 -4.62
C ALA A 119 -6.47 -10.55 -3.42
N SER A 120 -5.42 -9.97 -2.83
CA SER A 120 -5.51 -9.19 -1.58
C SER A 120 -6.55 -8.07 -1.65
N SER A 121 -6.53 -7.25 -2.71
CA SER A 121 -7.50 -6.15 -2.88
C SER A 121 -8.94 -6.66 -3.02
N THR A 122 -9.15 -7.75 -3.78
CA THR A 122 -10.47 -8.36 -3.93
C THR A 122 -11.01 -8.86 -2.59
N ASN A 123 -10.17 -9.54 -1.81
CA ASN A 123 -10.56 -10.03 -0.50
C ASN A 123 -10.82 -8.88 0.49
N ALA A 124 -10.06 -7.78 0.42
CA ALA A 124 -10.34 -6.60 1.23
C ALA A 124 -11.74 -6.02 0.94
N ILE A 125 -12.15 -5.99 -0.35
CA ILE A 125 -13.48 -5.53 -0.75
C ILE A 125 -14.57 -6.52 -0.26
N ILE A 126 -14.32 -7.82 -0.32
CA ILE A 126 -15.25 -8.84 0.22
C ILE A 126 -15.42 -8.65 1.72
N ASP A 127 -14.33 -8.52 2.46
CA ASP A 127 -14.34 -8.29 3.91
C ASP A 127 -15.07 -6.98 4.26
N ALA A 128 -14.86 -5.92 3.49
CA ALA A 128 -15.56 -4.65 3.67
C ALA A 128 -17.07 -4.82 3.50
N PHE A 129 -17.48 -5.50 2.43
CA PHE A 129 -18.88 -5.81 2.17
C PHE A 129 -19.52 -6.60 3.32
N ASP A 130 -18.84 -7.66 3.80
CA ASP A 130 -19.34 -8.48 4.89
C ASP A 130 -19.41 -7.72 6.22
N ASN A 131 -18.42 -6.88 6.53
CA ASN A 131 -18.45 -6.05 7.73
C ASN A 131 -19.64 -5.05 7.73
N ILE A 132 -19.95 -4.45 6.57
CA ILE A 132 -21.14 -3.58 6.43
C ILE A 132 -22.43 -4.41 6.58
N ARG A 133 -22.54 -5.55 5.92
CA ARG A 133 -23.71 -6.42 6.02
C ARG A 133 -23.97 -6.93 7.44
N LEU A 134 -22.90 -7.19 8.19
CA LEU A 134 -22.98 -7.63 9.59
C LEU A 134 -23.19 -6.45 10.58
N GLY A 135 -23.35 -5.24 10.09
CA GLY A 135 -23.59 -4.04 10.91
C GLY A 135 -22.38 -3.61 11.75
N LYS A 136 -21.16 -4.05 11.41
CA LYS A 136 -19.94 -3.66 12.12
C LYS A 136 -19.43 -2.28 11.73
N ALA A 137 -19.79 -1.81 10.54
CA ALA A 137 -19.50 -0.48 10.01
C ALA A 137 -20.64 -0.04 9.09
N ASP A 138 -20.75 1.26 8.86
CA ASP A 138 -21.69 1.82 7.90
C ASP A 138 -21.00 2.17 6.58
N ILE A 139 -19.72 2.54 6.66
CA ILE A 139 -18.86 2.87 5.54
C ILE A 139 -17.51 2.19 5.75
N ILE A 140 -16.91 1.69 4.67
CA ILE A 140 -15.53 1.19 4.70
C ILE A 140 -14.77 1.68 3.48
N VAL A 141 -13.63 2.32 3.73
CA VAL A 141 -12.63 2.60 2.69
C VAL A 141 -11.87 1.29 2.44
N SER A 142 -11.95 0.78 1.22
CA SER A 142 -11.36 -0.52 0.88
C SER A 142 -10.67 -0.49 -0.48
N GLY A 143 -9.68 -1.35 -0.62
CA GLY A 143 -8.89 -1.51 -1.83
C GLY A 143 -7.52 -2.13 -1.54
N GLY A 144 -6.54 -1.78 -2.36
CA GLY A 144 -5.17 -2.21 -2.13
C GLY A 144 -4.17 -1.48 -3.00
N SER A 145 -2.93 -1.45 -2.56
CA SER A 145 -1.81 -0.87 -3.29
C SER A 145 -0.55 -1.72 -3.17
N GLU A 146 0.32 -1.64 -4.16
CA GLU A 146 1.58 -2.35 -4.20
C GLU A 146 2.67 -1.49 -4.85
N ALA A 147 3.92 -1.61 -4.40
CA ALA A 147 5.06 -0.88 -4.96
C ALA A 147 6.30 -1.79 -5.03
N VAL A 148 6.19 -2.89 -5.80
CA VAL A 148 7.21 -3.95 -5.86
C VAL A 148 8.11 -3.91 -7.09
N ILE A 149 8.06 -2.83 -7.89
CA ILE A 149 8.93 -2.68 -9.06
C ILE A 149 10.33 -2.29 -8.58
N SER A 150 11.06 -3.29 -8.14
CA SER A 150 12.40 -3.22 -7.58
C SER A 150 13.18 -4.48 -7.93
N SER A 151 14.50 -4.47 -7.75
CA SER A 151 15.34 -5.63 -8.05
C SER A 151 14.87 -6.91 -7.34
N PRO A 152 14.58 -6.92 -6.02
CA PRO A 152 14.08 -8.12 -5.37
C PRO A 152 12.65 -8.49 -5.81
N GLY A 153 11.77 -7.52 -6.06
CA GLY A 153 10.40 -7.77 -6.50
C GLY A 153 10.35 -8.40 -7.89
N VAL A 154 10.89 -7.72 -8.89
CA VAL A 154 10.94 -8.24 -10.27
C VAL A 154 11.80 -9.50 -10.36
N GLY A 155 12.95 -9.52 -9.67
CA GLY A 155 13.84 -10.67 -9.63
C GLY A 155 13.20 -11.92 -9.03
N GLY A 156 12.46 -11.77 -7.94
CA GLY A 156 11.71 -12.84 -7.30
C GLY A 156 10.65 -13.46 -8.20
N PHE A 157 9.82 -12.62 -8.84
CA PHE A 157 8.81 -13.09 -9.80
C PHE A 157 9.42 -13.70 -11.06
N ASN A 158 10.56 -13.17 -11.56
CA ASN A 158 11.31 -13.80 -12.64
C ASN A 158 11.83 -15.20 -12.26
N ALA A 159 12.36 -15.36 -11.05
CA ALA A 159 12.83 -16.66 -10.55
C ALA A 159 11.72 -17.71 -10.50
N MET A 160 10.49 -17.29 -10.20
CA MET A 160 9.30 -18.14 -10.22
C MET A 160 8.78 -18.43 -11.64
N LYS A 161 9.34 -17.79 -12.68
CA LYS A 161 8.85 -17.81 -14.07
C LYS A 161 7.38 -17.34 -14.19
N ALA A 162 7.01 -16.40 -13.35
CA ALA A 162 5.62 -15.87 -13.27
C ALA A 162 5.40 -14.64 -14.14
N LEU A 163 6.43 -14.11 -14.77
CA LEU A 163 6.37 -12.91 -15.60
C LEU A 163 6.50 -13.24 -17.09
N SER A 164 5.88 -12.43 -17.93
CA SER A 164 5.99 -12.55 -19.40
C SER A 164 7.46 -12.38 -19.86
N GLU A 165 7.87 -13.19 -20.81
CA GLU A 165 9.19 -13.10 -21.45
C GLU A 165 9.16 -12.35 -22.79
N ARG A 166 8.01 -11.76 -23.16
CA ARG A 166 7.84 -11.00 -24.42
C ARG A 166 8.49 -9.61 -24.32
N ASN A 167 9.84 -9.61 -24.22
CA ASN A 167 10.63 -8.39 -24.02
C ASN A 167 10.73 -7.51 -25.30
N ASP A 168 10.48 -8.07 -26.45
CA ASP A 168 10.49 -7.43 -27.78
C ASP A 168 9.17 -6.75 -28.12
N ASP A 169 8.09 -7.13 -27.44
CA ASP A 169 6.76 -6.52 -27.61
C ASP A 169 6.04 -6.39 -26.25
N PRO A 170 6.49 -5.49 -25.36
CA PRO A 170 5.90 -5.34 -24.02
C PRO A 170 4.42 -4.94 -24.03
N ALA A 171 3.98 -4.22 -25.08
CA ALA A 171 2.59 -3.76 -25.18
C ALA A 171 1.59 -4.90 -25.36
N SER A 172 2.05 -6.05 -25.85
CA SER A 172 1.24 -7.26 -26.08
C SER A 172 1.64 -8.40 -25.13
N ALA A 173 2.22 -8.09 -23.96
CA ALA A 173 2.82 -9.08 -23.07
C ALA A 173 1.82 -9.80 -22.16
N SER A 174 0.58 -9.35 -22.07
CA SER A 174 -0.51 -9.97 -21.28
C SER A 174 -1.40 -10.87 -22.11
#